data_8cdca4086da4e08796b1518af73ab75a
#
_entry.id   8cdca4086da4e08796b1518af73ab75a
#
_cell.length_a   1.000
_cell.length_b   1.000
_cell.length_c   1.000
_cell.angle_alpha   90.00
_cell.angle_beta   90.00
_cell.angle_gamma   90.00
#
_symmetry.space_group_name_H-M   'P 1'
#
loop_
_entity.id
_entity.type
_entity.pdbx_description
1 polymer ?
#
loop_
_entity_poly.entity_id
_entity_poly.type
_entity_poly.pdbx_seq_one_letter_code
_entity_poly.pdbx_strand_id
1 'polypeptide(L)'
;METQKRRRGDRRDGRLLRELDSLHFITGIIYPNRCDNEAYISERIDLTPVKAYMARRNETEKDFPYTYFHLVLTALVKTITLRPKMNRFIVNGNFFQRNEVTASFVVKKQFSDKGAEALAMLHTTGDDNIDTVHEYIRQQVTECRSDKVDSTTGEMDILNKLPRWLGKAAVRFIMWLDKHGWVPDSMTCNDPYYSSVVLSNLGSIKLKCGYHHLTNWGTCSVFCIIGEKKMSPFYDADGNVTMRETLDLGLTIDERLADGYYYSKSIRLLKYLLEHPEELEKPMKEEVIYE
;
A
#
# COMPACT_ATOMS: atom_id res chain seq x y z
N MET A 1 -4.62 -14.88 14.68
CA MET A 1 -3.65 -14.17 15.55
C MET A 1 -4.18 -14.15 16.97
N GLU A 2 -3.42 -14.66 17.96
CA GLU A 2 -3.77 -14.48 19.36
C GLU A 2 -3.87 -12.98 19.67
N THR A 3 -4.99 -12.56 20.23
CA THR A 3 -5.20 -11.18 20.71
C THR A 3 -4.32 -10.92 21.93
N GLN A 4 -3.06 -10.61 21.68
CA GLN A 4 -2.12 -10.27 22.75
C GLN A 4 -2.57 -9.00 23.44
N LYS A 5 -2.74 -9.05 24.77
CA LYS A 5 -3.23 -7.93 25.58
C LYS A 5 -2.38 -6.67 25.34
N ARG A 6 -3.02 -5.56 25.03
CA ARG A 6 -2.42 -4.24 24.82
C ARG A 6 -1.60 -3.82 26.06
N ARG A 7 -0.36 -3.34 25.83
CA ARG A 7 0.52 -2.81 26.87
C ARG A 7 0.46 -1.28 26.91
N ARG A 8 0.89 -0.69 28.02
CA ARG A 8 0.99 0.78 28.13
C ARG A 8 1.88 1.33 27.02
N GLY A 9 1.42 2.32 26.29
CA GLY A 9 2.12 2.93 25.15
C GLY A 9 1.78 2.33 23.79
N ASP A 10 1.11 1.18 23.72
CA ASP A 10 0.62 0.63 22.46
C ASP A 10 -0.56 1.46 21.96
N ARG A 11 -0.59 1.69 20.66
CA ARG A 11 -1.72 2.28 19.95
C ARG A 11 -2.76 1.20 19.62
N ARG A 12 -3.93 1.60 19.13
CA ARG A 12 -4.96 0.66 18.67
C ARG A 12 -4.54 -0.04 17.39
N ASP A 13 -3.89 0.71 16.49
CA ASP A 13 -3.42 0.29 15.18
C ASP A 13 -2.00 -0.32 15.20
N GLY A 14 -1.26 -0.25 16.34
CA GLY A 14 0.10 -0.75 16.38
C GLY A 14 0.70 -0.91 17.77
N ARG A 15 1.69 -1.77 17.86
CA ARG A 15 2.47 -2.07 19.07
C ARG A 15 3.74 -1.24 19.12
N LEU A 16 3.98 -0.58 20.23
CA LEU A 16 5.20 0.19 20.48
C LEU A 16 6.43 -0.73 20.42
N LEU A 17 7.38 -0.39 19.57
CA LEU A 17 8.70 -1.03 19.55
C LEU A 17 9.56 -0.44 20.67
N ARG A 18 9.84 -1.26 21.68
CA ARG A 18 10.57 -0.85 22.88
C ARG A 18 12.08 -1.03 22.78
N GLU A 19 12.49 -1.90 21.87
CA GLU A 19 13.88 -2.21 21.60
C GLU A 19 14.21 -1.73 20.19
N LEU A 20 14.83 -0.57 20.13
CA LEU A 20 15.34 0.04 18.90
C LEU A 20 16.86 0.15 19.03
N ASP A 21 17.56 -0.05 17.93
CA ASP A 21 18.95 0.36 17.86
C ASP A 21 19.09 1.89 17.94
N SER A 22 20.29 2.34 18.27
CA SER A 22 20.57 3.77 18.52
C SER A 22 20.26 4.65 17.32
N LEU A 23 20.44 4.15 16.09
CA LEU A 23 20.19 4.90 14.87
C LEU A 23 18.69 5.14 14.69
N HIS A 24 17.87 4.09 14.72
CA HIS A 24 16.42 4.22 14.60
C HIS A 24 15.81 5.06 15.74
N PHE A 25 16.34 4.94 16.96
CA PHE A 25 15.88 5.78 18.07
C PHE A 25 16.11 7.26 17.78
N ILE A 26 17.31 7.65 17.34
CA ILE A 26 17.64 9.04 17.04
C ILE A 26 16.88 9.56 15.82
N THR A 27 16.79 8.78 14.75
CA THR A 27 16.13 9.23 13.51
C THR A 27 14.64 9.53 13.73
N GLY A 28 13.96 8.79 14.59
CA GLY A 28 12.57 9.08 14.95
C GLY A 28 12.37 10.44 15.65
N ILE A 29 13.43 10.97 16.29
CA ILE A 29 13.40 12.25 17.01
C ILE A 29 13.84 13.41 16.12
N ILE A 30 14.96 13.27 15.40
CA ILE A 30 15.55 14.36 14.60
C ILE A 30 14.81 14.58 13.26
N TYR A 31 14.12 13.54 12.78
CA TYR A 31 13.33 13.59 11.54
C TYR A 31 11.83 13.37 11.85
N PRO A 32 11.12 14.39 12.35
CA PRO A 32 9.76 14.20 12.89
C PRO A 32 8.68 13.99 11.83
N ASN A 33 8.87 14.49 10.61
CA ASN A 33 7.87 14.47 9.56
C ASN A 33 8.14 13.33 8.57
N ARG A 34 7.10 12.59 8.20
CA ARG A 34 7.22 11.49 7.24
C ARG A 34 7.54 11.98 5.83
N CYS A 35 6.87 13.03 5.38
CA CYS A 35 7.06 13.60 4.05
C CYS A 35 8.44 14.27 3.81
N ASP A 36 9.24 14.44 4.86
CA ASP A 36 10.61 14.93 4.72
C ASP A 36 11.64 13.78 4.67
N ASN A 37 11.17 12.54 4.81
CA ASN A 37 12.01 11.34 4.90
C ASN A 37 11.59 10.27 3.89
N GLU A 38 11.30 10.69 2.70
CA GLU A 38 10.89 9.83 1.61
C GLU A 38 12.09 9.33 0.82
N ALA A 39 12.16 8.03 0.59
CA ALA A 39 13.03 7.45 -0.40
C ALA A 39 12.20 6.90 -1.56
N TYR A 40 12.75 7.02 -2.77
CA TYR A 40 12.07 6.65 -4.01
C TYR A 40 12.76 5.48 -4.66
N ILE A 41 11.99 4.43 -4.97
CA ILE A 41 12.48 3.21 -5.61
C ILE A 41 11.70 3.02 -6.90
N SER A 42 12.42 2.80 -8.01
CA SER A 42 11.82 2.46 -9.31
C SER A 42 12.19 1.05 -9.70
N GLU A 43 11.19 0.25 -10.04
CA GLU A 43 11.41 -1.10 -10.52
C GLU A 43 10.65 -1.37 -11.82
N ARG A 44 11.33 -2.01 -12.76
CA ARG A 44 10.72 -2.48 -14.00
C ARG A 44 10.36 -3.95 -13.88
N ILE A 45 9.11 -4.26 -14.19
CA ILE A 45 8.56 -5.60 -14.11
C ILE A 45 8.33 -6.12 -15.53
N ASP A 46 8.91 -7.29 -15.85
CA ASP A 46 8.59 -8.05 -17.04
C ASP A 46 7.18 -8.66 -16.87
N LEU A 47 6.31 -8.35 -17.80
CA LEU A 47 4.91 -8.81 -17.74
C LEU A 47 4.71 -10.21 -18.37
N THR A 48 5.74 -10.81 -18.93
CA THR A 48 5.61 -12.11 -19.60
C THR A 48 5.02 -13.20 -18.69
N PRO A 49 5.56 -13.45 -17.47
CA PRO A 49 4.98 -14.45 -16.57
C PRO A 49 3.60 -14.04 -16.04
N VAL A 50 3.42 -12.77 -15.73
CA VAL A 50 2.13 -12.24 -15.25
C VAL A 50 1.03 -12.41 -16.28
N LYS A 51 1.31 -12.16 -17.56
CA LYS A 51 0.35 -12.37 -18.67
C LYS A 51 -0.01 -13.82 -18.84
N ALA A 52 0.96 -14.73 -18.80
CA ALA A 52 0.71 -16.17 -18.89
C ALA A 52 -0.19 -16.65 -17.74
N TYR A 53 0.10 -16.20 -16.52
CA TYR A 53 -0.71 -16.51 -15.34
C TYR A 53 -2.16 -15.98 -15.49
N MET A 54 -2.32 -14.71 -15.85
CA MET A 54 -3.64 -14.12 -16.04
C MET A 54 -4.43 -14.81 -17.14
N ALA A 55 -3.79 -15.20 -18.27
CA ALA A 55 -4.45 -15.91 -19.35
C ALA A 55 -5.05 -17.21 -18.83
N ARG A 56 -4.26 -18.03 -18.08
CA ARG A 56 -4.71 -19.27 -17.48
C ARG A 56 -5.88 -19.04 -16.50
N ARG A 57 -5.76 -18.09 -15.59
CA ARG A 57 -6.79 -17.82 -14.56
C ARG A 57 -8.09 -17.30 -15.17
N ASN A 58 -8.00 -16.47 -16.19
CA ASN A 58 -9.14 -15.87 -16.86
C ASN A 58 -9.84 -16.80 -17.86
N GLU A 59 -9.38 -18.03 -18.05
CA GLU A 59 -10.14 -19.06 -18.77
C GLU A 59 -11.45 -19.39 -18.05
N THR A 60 -11.40 -19.44 -16.73
CA THR A 60 -12.54 -19.77 -15.86
C THR A 60 -13.23 -18.55 -15.27
N GLU A 61 -12.49 -17.45 -15.00
CA GLU A 61 -13.02 -16.23 -14.40
C GLU A 61 -13.38 -15.21 -15.50
N LYS A 62 -14.65 -15.20 -15.92
CA LYS A 62 -15.12 -14.32 -17.01
C LYS A 62 -15.78 -13.04 -16.53
N ASP A 63 -16.43 -13.07 -15.38
CA ASP A 63 -17.26 -11.97 -14.88
C ASP A 63 -16.41 -10.83 -14.30
N PHE A 64 -15.35 -11.18 -13.59
CA PHE A 64 -14.42 -10.21 -13.01
C PHE A 64 -12.97 -10.68 -13.20
N PRO A 65 -12.37 -10.51 -14.38
CA PRO A 65 -11.08 -11.10 -14.69
C PRO A 65 -9.94 -10.53 -13.85
N TYR A 66 -8.95 -11.40 -13.56
CA TYR A 66 -7.69 -10.99 -12.95
C TYR A 66 -6.97 -9.99 -13.85
N THR A 67 -6.42 -8.96 -13.23
CA THR A 67 -5.67 -7.90 -13.91
C THR A 67 -4.30 -7.72 -13.25
N TYR A 68 -3.42 -6.97 -13.87
CA TYR A 68 -2.11 -6.60 -13.28
C TYR A 68 -2.26 -5.96 -11.90
N PHE A 69 -3.34 -5.21 -11.69
CA PHE A 69 -3.63 -4.59 -10.41
C PHE A 69 -3.77 -5.62 -9.29
N HIS A 70 -4.53 -6.71 -9.53
CA HIS A 70 -4.71 -7.78 -8.56
C HIS A 70 -3.37 -8.43 -8.18
N LEU A 71 -2.53 -8.74 -9.19
CA LEU A 71 -1.25 -9.38 -8.95
C LEU A 71 -0.27 -8.47 -8.22
N VAL A 72 -0.16 -7.21 -8.64
CA VAL A 72 0.74 -6.23 -7.99
C VAL A 72 0.29 -5.97 -6.56
N LEU A 73 -1.02 -5.78 -6.32
CA LEU A 73 -1.54 -5.56 -4.97
C LEU A 73 -1.26 -6.77 -4.06
N THR A 74 -1.56 -7.99 -4.55
CA THR A 74 -1.32 -9.23 -3.78
C THR A 74 0.17 -9.44 -3.49
N ALA A 75 1.03 -9.26 -4.49
CA ALA A 75 2.47 -9.38 -4.33
C ALA A 75 3.02 -8.36 -3.32
N LEU A 76 2.52 -7.13 -3.35
CA LEU A 76 2.93 -6.07 -2.43
C LEU A 76 2.48 -6.38 -0.99
N VAL A 77 1.24 -6.80 -0.79
CA VAL A 77 0.71 -7.21 0.52
C VAL A 77 1.47 -8.42 1.06
N LYS A 78 1.72 -9.45 0.23
CA LYS A 78 2.52 -10.62 0.63
C LYS A 78 3.95 -10.21 0.99
N THR A 79 4.56 -9.32 0.21
CA THR A 79 5.88 -8.77 0.53
C THR A 79 5.88 -8.07 1.89
N ILE A 80 4.92 -7.21 2.17
CA ILE A 80 4.81 -6.50 3.45
C ILE A 80 4.58 -7.48 4.61
N THR A 81 3.79 -8.53 4.39
CA THR A 81 3.55 -9.60 5.39
C THR A 81 4.84 -10.34 5.73
N LEU A 82 5.63 -10.73 4.73
CA LEU A 82 6.89 -11.46 4.91
C LEU A 82 8.06 -10.54 5.31
N ARG A 83 7.91 -9.23 5.10
CA ARG A 83 8.92 -8.21 5.42
C ARG A 83 8.36 -7.19 6.44
N PRO A 84 8.21 -7.58 7.72
CA PRO A 84 7.43 -6.83 8.70
C PRO A 84 7.95 -5.43 9.02
N LYS A 85 9.24 -5.10 8.80
CA LYS A 85 9.72 -3.72 8.96
C LYS A 85 9.04 -2.76 7.98
N MET A 86 8.61 -3.22 6.79
CA MET A 86 7.81 -2.40 5.87
C MET A 86 6.43 -2.05 6.43
N ASN A 87 5.94 -2.81 7.43
CA ASN A 87 4.66 -2.58 8.09
C ASN A 87 4.84 -1.86 9.44
N ARG A 88 5.79 -0.94 9.51
CA ARG A 88 6.01 -0.06 10.65
C ARG A 88 5.55 1.34 10.34
N PHE A 89 5.38 2.13 11.39
CA PHE A 89 5.13 3.57 11.28
C PHE A 89 5.67 4.32 12.49
N ILE A 90 5.83 5.63 12.34
CA ILE A 90 6.32 6.51 13.39
C ILE A 90 5.25 7.55 13.72
N VAL A 91 4.93 7.68 14.98
CA VAL A 91 4.06 8.74 15.52
C VAL A 91 4.70 9.34 16.77
N ASN A 92 4.82 10.65 16.79
CA ASN A 92 5.41 11.40 17.91
C ASN A 92 6.79 10.85 18.34
N GLY A 93 7.66 10.54 17.36
CA GLY A 93 9.01 10.01 17.58
C GLY A 93 9.08 8.54 18.02
N ASN A 94 7.94 7.88 18.18
CA ASN A 94 7.87 6.48 18.60
C ASN A 94 7.59 5.58 17.40
N PHE A 95 8.29 4.45 17.36
CA PHE A 95 8.11 3.42 16.33
C PHE A 95 7.08 2.39 16.75
N PHE A 96 6.21 2.05 15.83
CA PHE A 96 5.16 1.06 16.04
C PHE A 96 5.20 -0.02 14.97
N GLN A 97 5.01 -1.28 15.37
CA GLN A 97 4.68 -2.36 14.46
C GLN A 97 3.16 -2.39 14.30
N ARG A 98 2.67 -2.25 13.07
CA ARG A 98 1.25 -2.33 12.77
C ARG A 98 0.69 -3.72 13.11
N ASN A 99 -0.55 -3.78 13.58
CA ASN A 99 -1.19 -5.02 14.01
C ASN A 99 -1.63 -5.91 12.85
N GLU A 100 -1.92 -5.32 11.69
CA GLU A 100 -2.39 -6.00 10.49
C GLU A 100 -1.71 -5.42 9.24
N VAL A 101 -1.82 -6.10 8.11
CA VAL A 101 -1.42 -5.56 6.82
C VAL A 101 -2.66 -5.09 6.09
N THR A 102 -2.69 -3.81 5.75
CA THR A 102 -3.81 -3.20 5.03
C THR A 102 -3.31 -2.52 3.76
N ALA A 103 -4.12 -2.54 2.73
CA ALA A 103 -3.83 -1.85 1.48
C ALA A 103 -4.99 -0.97 1.07
N SER A 104 -4.70 0.25 0.68
CA SER A 104 -5.71 1.17 0.15
C SER A 104 -5.45 1.47 -1.31
N PHE A 105 -6.52 1.69 -2.06
CA PHE A 105 -6.43 2.02 -3.47
C PHE A 105 -7.55 2.91 -3.94
N VAL A 106 -7.27 3.65 -5.00
CA VAL A 106 -8.23 4.58 -5.61
C VAL A 106 -9.11 3.84 -6.61
N VAL A 107 -10.43 3.98 -6.45
CA VAL A 107 -11.43 3.50 -7.41
C VAL A 107 -12.07 4.71 -8.07
N LYS A 108 -11.88 4.87 -9.38
CA LYS A 108 -12.53 5.93 -10.14
C LYS A 108 -13.97 5.50 -10.48
N LYS A 109 -14.96 6.23 -9.99
CA LYS A 109 -16.38 5.93 -10.28
C LYS A 109 -16.70 6.11 -11.75
N GLN A 110 -16.15 7.14 -12.37
CA GLN A 110 -16.28 7.41 -13.82
C GLN A 110 -14.95 7.96 -14.35
N PHE A 111 -14.54 7.49 -15.53
CA PHE A 111 -13.37 8.02 -16.25
C PHE A 111 -13.71 9.33 -16.95
N SER A 112 -13.83 10.41 -16.20
CA SER A 112 -14.05 11.78 -16.66
C SER A 112 -13.40 12.77 -15.72
N ASP A 113 -13.15 14.01 -16.16
CA ASP A 113 -12.55 15.07 -15.33
C ASP A 113 -13.39 15.42 -14.11
N LYS A 114 -14.70 15.18 -14.18
CA LYS A 114 -15.66 15.39 -13.09
C LYS A 114 -15.98 14.10 -12.32
N GLY A 115 -15.38 12.97 -12.71
CA GLY A 115 -15.65 11.67 -12.11
C GLY A 115 -15.12 11.65 -10.66
N ALA A 116 -16.02 11.38 -9.71
CA ALA A 116 -15.64 11.19 -8.31
C ALA A 116 -14.70 10.00 -8.16
N GLU A 117 -13.75 10.13 -7.25
CA GLU A 117 -12.87 9.05 -6.81
C GLU A 117 -13.38 8.55 -5.47
N ALA A 118 -13.38 7.23 -5.30
CA ALA A 118 -13.63 6.58 -4.02
C ALA A 118 -12.33 5.91 -3.57
N LEU A 119 -12.15 5.83 -2.26
CA LEU A 119 -11.02 5.17 -1.65
C LEU A 119 -11.51 3.84 -1.07
N ALA A 120 -10.91 2.75 -1.51
CA ALA A 120 -11.17 1.42 -0.99
C ALA A 120 -10.04 1.01 -0.06
N MET A 121 -10.37 0.31 1.01
CA MET A 121 -9.39 -0.23 1.96
C MET A 121 -9.59 -1.73 2.11
N LEU A 122 -8.50 -2.46 1.95
CA LEU A 122 -8.41 -3.90 2.07
C LEU A 122 -7.72 -4.26 3.38
N HIS A 123 -8.37 -5.06 4.20
CA HIS A 123 -7.81 -5.68 5.39
C HIS A 123 -7.40 -7.11 5.06
N THR A 124 -6.16 -7.46 5.34
CA THR A 124 -5.64 -8.80 5.02
C THR A 124 -5.12 -9.52 6.25
N THR A 125 -5.17 -10.83 6.18
CA THR A 125 -4.63 -11.75 7.18
C THR A 125 -3.48 -12.56 6.58
N GLY A 126 -2.74 -13.26 7.42
CA GLY A 126 -1.70 -14.18 6.94
C GLY A 126 -2.22 -15.38 6.15
N ASP A 127 -3.53 -15.68 6.23
CA ASP A 127 -4.15 -16.84 5.55
C ASP A 127 -4.71 -16.46 4.18
N ASP A 128 -4.80 -15.18 3.85
CA ASP A 128 -5.26 -14.71 2.55
C ASP A 128 -4.27 -15.02 1.43
N ASN A 129 -4.79 -15.07 0.21
CA ASN A 129 -4.05 -15.32 -1.02
C ASN A 129 -4.63 -14.46 -2.17
N ILE A 130 -4.20 -14.70 -3.40
CA ILE A 130 -4.67 -13.93 -4.56
C ILE A 130 -6.18 -14.07 -4.79
N ASP A 131 -6.79 -15.20 -4.46
CA ASP A 131 -8.22 -15.43 -4.68
C ASP A 131 -9.06 -14.63 -3.67
N THR A 132 -8.64 -14.61 -2.41
CA THR A 132 -9.30 -13.79 -1.39
C THR A 132 -9.13 -12.29 -1.68
N VAL A 133 -7.95 -11.85 -2.11
CA VAL A 133 -7.71 -10.46 -2.52
C VAL A 133 -8.55 -10.08 -3.74
N HIS A 134 -8.65 -10.97 -4.73
CA HIS A 134 -9.49 -10.76 -5.91
C HIS A 134 -10.97 -10.56 -5.53
N GLU A 135 -11.50 -11.38 -4.65
CA GLU A 135 -12.88 -11.27 -4.18
C GLU A 135 -13.11 -9.97 -3.38
N TYR A 136 -12.17 -9.58 -2.52
CA TYR A 136 -12.23 -8.30 -1.82
C TYR A 136 -12.24 -7.10 -2.79
N ILE A 137 -11.38 -7.12 -3.80
CA ILE A 137 -11.36 -6.05 -4.81
C ILE A 137 -12.70 -6.00 -5.55
N ARG A 138 -13.26 -7.14 -5.91
CA ARG A 138 -14.57 -7.23 -6.58
C ARG A 138 -15.67 -6.59 -5.74
N GLN A 139 -15.72 -6.92 -4.45
CA GLN A 139 -16.68 -6.35 -3.51
C GLN A 139 -16.51 -4.84 -3.37
N GLN A 140 -15.30 -4.38 -3.12
CA GLN A 140 -14.99 -2.95 -2.94
C GLN A 140 -15.28 -2.13 -4.20
N VAL A 141 -14.90 -2.64 -5.38
CA VAL A 141 -15.20 -1.96 -6.65
C VAL A 141 -16.71 -1.88 -6.89
N THR A 142 -17.45 -2.94 -6.56
CA THR A 142 -18.91 -2.97 -6.70
C THR A 142 -19.57 -1.98 -5.74
N GLU A 143 -19.13 -1.95 -4.48
CA GLU A 143 -19.62 -1.00 -3.48
C GLU A 143 -19.31 0.46 -3.86
N CYS A 144 -18.06 0.75 -4.23
CA CYS A 144 -17.64 2.09 -4.62
C CYS A 144 -18.35 2.63 -5.86
N ARG A 145 -18.76 1.74 -6.79
CA ARG A 145 -19.54 2.12 -7.99
C ARG A 145 -21.03 2.23 -7.73
N SER A 146 -21.51 1.77 -6.57
CA SER A 146 -22.90 2.02 -6.15
C SER A 146 -23.08 3.51 -5.82
N ASP A 147 -24.32 3.99 -5.89
CA ASP A 147 -24.67 5.41 -5.61
C ASP A 147 -24.56 5.79 -4.11
N LYS A 148 -24.01 4.92 -3.27
CA LYS A 148 -23.77 5.23 -1.87
C LYS A 148 -22.62 6.24 -1.74
N VAL A 149 -22.87 7.28 -0.94
CA VAL A 149 -21.85 8.24 -0.55
C VAL A 149 -20.84 7.51 0.35
N ASP A 150 -19.58 7.54 -0.05
CA ASP A 150 -18.47 7.04 0.75
C ASP A 150 -18.38 7.82 2.07
N SER A 151 -18.16 7.12 3.19
CA SER A 151 -18.09 7.72 4.53
C SER A 151 -17.01 8.81 4.62
N THR A 152 -15.86 8.59 4.01
CA THR A 152 -14.75 9.55 3.99
C THR A 152 -15.11 10.83 3.25
N THR A 153 -15.79 10.73 2.12
CA THR A 153 -16.31 11.88 1.37
C THR A 153 -17.35 12.65 2.19
N GLY A 154 -18.23 11.93 2.90
CA GLY A 154 -19.23 12.56 3.77
C GLY A 154 -18.62 13.35 4.93
N GLU A 155 -17.56 12.86 5.56
CA GLU A 155 -16.84 13.57 6.63
C GLU A 155 -16.11 14.81 6.09
N MET A 156 -15.48 14.73 4.91
CA MET A 156 -14.86 15.87 4.24
C MET A 156 -15.87 16.95 3.87
N ASP A 157 -17.06 16.58 3.43
CA ASP A 157 -18.14 17.51 3.11
C ASP A 157 -18.65 18.28 4.34
N ILE A 158 -18.67 17.65 5.49
CA ILE A 158 -19.01 18.32 6.75
C ILE A 158 -17.94 19.35 7.12
N LEU A 159 -16.67 18.97 7.03
CA LEU A 159 -15.53 19.88 7.28
C LEU A 159 -15.51 21.05 6.30
N ASN A 160 -15.88 20.84 5.05
CA ASN A 160 -15.91 21.89 4.02
C ASN A 160 -16.98 22.95 4.26
N LYS A 161 -18.06 22.60 4.99
CA LYS A 161 -19.12 23.56 5.39
C LYS A 161 -18.72 24.46 6.55
N LEU A 162 -17.63 24.14 7.26
CA LEU A 162 -17.17 24.94 8.40
C LEU A 162 -16.37 26.17 7.93
N PRO A 163 -16.40 27.27 8.67
CA PRO A 163 -15.45 28.37 8.48
C PRO A 163 -14.01 27.83 8.50
N ARG A 164 -13.16 28.31 7.59
CA ARG A 164 -11.81 27.77 7.38
C ARG A 164 -10.94 27.74 8.65
N TRP A 165 -11.08 28.71 9.54
CA TRP A 165 -10.37 28.73 10.81
C TRP A 165 -10.81 27.60 11.75
N LEU A 166 -12.11 27.29 11.77
CA LEU A 166 -12.67 26.20 12.58
C LEU A 166 -12.27 24.83 12.01
N GLY A 167 -12.31 24.66 10.67
CA GLY A 167 -11.79 23.46 10.01
C GLY A 167 -10.32 23.20 10.33
N LYS A 168 -9.47 24.25 10.26
CA LYS A 168 -8.06 24.14 10.67
C LYS A 168 -7.89 23.75 12.14
N ALA A 169 -8.70 24.30 13.05
CA ALA A 169 -8.67 23.97 14.47
C ALA A 169 -9.08 22.51 14.70
N ALA A 170 -10.15 22.05 14.04
CA ALA A 170 -10.61 20.66 14.11
C ALA A 170 -9.56 19.67 13.63
N VAL A 171 -8.96 19.89 12.44
CA VAL A 171 -7.89 19.02 11.91
C VAL A 171 -6.68 18.99 12.84
N ARG A 172 -6.24 20.14 13.37
CA ARG A 172 -5.13 20.20 14.35
C ARG A 172 -5.45 19.43 15.62
N PHE A 173 -6.69 19.50 16.08
CA PHE A 173 -7.13 18.77 17.25
C PHE A 173 -7.14 17.25 17.00
N ILE A 174 -7.63 16.80 15.85
CA ILE A 174 -7.58 15.38 15.46
C ILE A 174 -6.13 14.91 15.35
N MET A 175 -5.24 15.67 14.72
CA MET A 175 -3.81 15.35 14.66
C MET A 175 -3.17 15.27 16.05
N TRP A 176 -3.60 16.12 16.96
CA TRP A 176 -3.14 16.07 18.35
C TRP A 176 -3.64 14.81 19.06
N LEU A 177 -4.91 14.43 18.88
CA LEU A 177 -5.45 13.17 19.38
C LEU A 177 -4.69 11.97 18.80
N ASP A 178 -4.36 11.99 17.50
CA ASP A 178 -3.63 10.92 16.83
C ASP A 178 -2.22 10.74 17.41
N LYS A 179 -1.50 11.83 17.68
CA LYS A 179 -0.21 11.78 18.36
C LYS A 179 -0.24 11.06 19.71
N HIS A 180 -1.39 11.05 20.38
CA HIS A 180 -1.60 10.38 21.66
C HIS A 180 -2.25 8.99 21.51
N GLY A 181 -2.58 8.56 20.28
CA GLY A 181 -3.29 7.30 20.01
C GLY A 181 -4.73 7.28 20.53
N TRP A 182 -5.39 8.44 20.56
CA TRP A 182 -6.74 8.63 21.08
C TRP A 182 -7.82 8.81 20.01
N VAL A 183 -7.43 8.83 18.74
CA VAL A 183 -8.39 8.88 17.63
C VAL A 183 -9.24 7.61 17.66
N PRO A 184 -10.57 7.73 17.56
CA PRO A 184 -11.47 6.57 17.48
C PRO A 184 -11.19 5.71 16.25
N ASP A 185 -11.32 4.38 16.39
CA ASP A 185 -11.11 3.44 15.27
C ASP A 185 -12.07 3.72 14.10
N SER A 186 -13.29 4.18 14.39
CA SER A 186 -14.28 4.56 13.37
C SER A 186 -13.81 5.65 12.41
N MET A 187 -12.83 6.47 12.82
CA MET A 187 -12.25 7.52 11.98
C MET A 187 -11.00 7.06 11.21
N THR A 188 -10.39 5.95 11.61
CA THR A 188 -9.11 5.49 11.04
C THR A 188 -9.23 4.19 10.27
N CYS A 189 -10.23 3.35 10.57
CA CYS A 189 -10.37 2.01 9.98
C CYS A 189 -10.62 2.03 8.46
N ASN A 190 -11.20 3.10 7.94
CA ASN A 190 -11.46 3.26 6.50
C ASN A 190 -10.69 4.45 5.89
N ASP A 191 -9.82 5.10 6.65
CA ASP A 191 -8.99 6.18 6.13
C ASP A 191 -7.74 5.58 5.47
N PRO A 192 -7.57 5.72 4.12
CA PRO A 192 -6.46 5.14 3.37
C PRO A 192 -5.09 5.59 3.87
N TYR A 193 -5.00 6.76 4.49
CA TYR A 193 -3.75 7.25 5.06
C TYR A 193 -3.32 6.53 6.34
N TYR A 194 -4.17 5.64 6.87
CA TYR A 194 -3.83 4.73 7.98
C TYR A 194 -3.51 3.31 7.50
N SER A 195 -3.49 3.04 6.19
CA SER A 195 -3.12 1.74 5.64
C SER A 195 -1.60 1.47 5.71
N SER A 196 -1.21 0.22 5.51
CA SER A 196 0.20 -0.17 5.35
C SER A 196 0.79 0.35 4.05
N VAL A 197 -0.03 0.33 2.99
CA VAL A 197 0.34 0.80 1.65
C VAL A 197 -0.86 1.42 0.94
N VAL A 198 -0.61 2.49 0.20
CA VAL A 198 -1.54 3.02 -0.79
C VAL A 198 -1.07 2.65 -2.18
N LEU A 199 -1.96 2.12 -3.01
CA LEU A 199 -1.70 1.73 -4.38
C LEU A 199 -2.52 2.59 -5.35
N SER A 200 -1.85 3.20 -6.33
CA SER A 200 -2.49 3.94 -7.41
C SER A 200 -2.10 3.39 -8.78
N ASN A 201 -3.10 3.12 -9.63
CA ASN A 201 -2.89 2.58 -10.97
C ASN A 201 -3.03 3.68 -12.02
N LEU A 202 -1.95 4.41 -12.26
CA LEU A 202 -1.86 5.45 -13.28
C LEU A 202 -1.87 4.86 -14.71
N GLY A 203 -1.45 3.60 -14.87
CA GLY A 203 -1.52 2.91 -16.16
C GLY A 203 -2.95 2.77 -16.71
N SER A 204 -3.96 2.73 -15.82
CA SER A 204 -5.38 2.69 -16.22
C SER A 204 -5.84 3.97 -16.93
N ILE A 205 -5.14 5.08 -16.71
CA ILE A 205 -5.38 6.39 -17.34
C ILE A 205 -4.26 6.79 -18.31
N LYS A 206 -3.42 5.83 -18.75
CA LYS A 206 -2.32 6.00 -19.71
C LYS A 206 -1.26 7.00 -19.25
N LEU A 207 -0.96 7.03 -17.95
CA LEU A 207 0.13 7.81 -17.39
C LEU A 207 1.34 6.91 -17.11
N LYS A 208 2.53 7.48 -17.35
CA LYS A 208 3.80 6.86 -16.97
C LYS A 208 3.89 6.71 -15.46
N CYS A 209 4.77 5.83 -15.03
CA CYS A 209 5.08 5.69 -13.62
C CYS A 209 5.73 6.98 -13.09
N GLY A 210 5.34 7.35 -11.88
CA GLY A 210 5.92 8.42 -11.09
C GLY A 210 5.98 8.02 -9.63
N TYR A 211 6.13 8.98 -8.76
CA TYR A 211 6.11 8.79 -7.31
C TYR A 211 5.03 9.68 -6.71
N HIS A 212 4.45 9.23 -5.61
CA HIS A 212 3.52 10.02 -4.84
C HIS A 212 4.11 10.27 -3.45
N HIS A 213 3.92 11.48 -2.93
CA HIS A 213 4.39 11.81 -1.59
C HIS A 213 3.61 11.04 -0.52
N LEU A 214 4.27 10.78 0.60
CA LEU A 214 3.61 10.38 1.83
C LEU A 214 2.98 11.61 2.50
N THR A 215 2.17 11.41 3.53
CA THR A 215 1.55 12.50 4.27
C THR A 215 1.91 12.46 5.74
N ASN A 216 1.88 13.63 6.40
CA ASN A 216 1.98 13.70 7.87
C ASN A 216 0.62 13.44 8.55
N TRP A 217 -0.46 13.32 7.76
CA TRP A 217 -1.73 12.79 8.21
C TRP A 217 -1.69 11.27 8.12
N GLY A 218 -2.22 10.59 9.14
CA GLY A 218 -2.25 9.14 9.20
C GLY A 218 -0.88 8.48 9.45
N THR A 219 -0.77 7.22 9.09
CA THR A 219 0.39 6.37 9.41
C THR A 219 0.91 5.57 8.21
N CYS A 220 0.41 5.80 7.00
CA CYS A 220 0.84 5.10 5.80
C CYS A 220 2.33 5.37 5.53
N SER A 221 3.10 4.31 5.34
CA SER A 221 4.55 4.37 5.19
C SER A 221 5.06 3.91 3.82
N VAL A 222 4.17 3.42 2.96
CA VAL A 222 4.50 2.97 1.61
C VAL A 222 3.43 3.46 0.64
N PHE A 223 3.85 4.10 -0.44
CA PHE A 223 2.99 4.41 -1.58
C PHE A 223 3.53 3.72 -2.83
N CYS A 224 2.68 3.04 -3.57
CA CYS A 224 3.06 2.36 -4.81
C CYS A 224 2.26 2.89 -6.00
N ILE A 225 2.95 3.28 -7.05
CA ILE A 225 2.38 3.71 -8.33
C ILE A 225 2.63 2.61 -9.36
N ILE A 226 1.58 2.19 -10.05
CA ILE A 226 1.67 1.35 -11.24
C ILE A 226 1.59 2.26 -12.46
N GLY A 227 2.65 2.28 -13.28
CA GLY A 227 2.71 3.01 -14.54
C GLY A 227 2.01 2.31 -15.70
N GLU A 228 1.94 2.99 -16.83
CA GLU A 228 1.43 2.40 -18.09
C GLU A 228 2.35 1.26 -18.59
N LYS A 229 1.75 0.34 -19.33
CA LYS A 229 2.50 -0.73 -20.01
C LYS A 229 3.26 -0.16 -21.20
N LYS A 230 4.48 -0.66 -21.39
CA LYS A 230 5.35 -0.26 -22.51
C LYS A 230 6.21 -1.42 -22.98
N MET A 231 6.66 -1.36 -24.23
CA MET A 231 7.72 -2.26 -24.71
C MET A 231 9.08 -1.76 -24.23
N SER A 232 9.88 -2.67 -23.66
CA SER A 232 11.23 -2.36 -23.17
C SER A 232 12.25 -3.37 -23.69
N PRO A 233 13.47 -2.94 -24.02
CA PRO A 233 14.53 -3.85 -24.42
C PRO A 233 15.13 -4.58 -23.21
N PHE A 234 15.35 -5.87 -23.35
CA PHE A 234 16.11 -6.71 -22.45
C PHE A 234 17.33 -7.23 -23.22
N TYR A 235 18.49 -7.10 -22.62
CA TYR A 235 19.75 -7.56 -23.17
C TYR A 235 20.15 -8.87 -22.50
N ASP A 236 20.55 -9.86 -23.30
CA ASP A 236 21.20 -11.06 -22.78
C ASP A 236 22.73 -10.83 -22.58
N ALA A 237 23.42 -11.86 -22.10
CA ALA A 237 24.86 -11.78 -21.84
C ALA A 237 25.70 -11.54 -23.11
N ASP A 238 25.19 -11.92 -24.30
CA ASP A 238 25.84 -11.75 -25.60
C ASP A 238 25.48 -10.41 -26.27
N GLY A 239 24.63 -9.60 -25.62
CA GLY A 239 24.21 -8.30 -26.13
C GLY A 239 23.01 -8.36 -27.11
N ASN A 240 22.38 -9.53 -27.30
CA ASN A 240 21.18 -9.61 -28.11
C ASN A 240 19.99 -8.92 -27.38
N VAL A 241 19.12 -8.33 -28.18
CA VAL A 241 17.98 -7.56 -27.65
C VAL A 241 16.68 -8.33 -27.86
N THR A 242 15.93 -8.53 -26.76
CA THR A 242 14.57 -9.01 -26.80
C THR A 242 13.63 -7.93 -26.28
N MET A 243 12.63 -7.56 -27.09
CA MET A 243 11.61 -6.59 -26.67
C MET A 243 10.53 -7.32 -25.86
N ARG A 244 10.27 -6.85 -24.63
CA ARG A 244 9.24 -7.40 -23.76
C ARG A 244 8.29 -6.32 -23.30
N GLU A 245 7.03 -6.69 -23.08
CA GLU A 245 6.07 -5.79 -22.44
C GLU A 245 6.37 -5.70 -20.94
N THR A 246 6.46 -4.47 -20.45
CA THR A 246 6.80 -4.17 -19.05
C THR A 246 5.84 -3.14 -18.48
N LEU A 247 5.82 -3.06 -17.16
CA LEU A 247 5.35 -1.89 -16.43
C LEU A 247 6.43 -1.44 -15.43
N ASP A 248 6.45 -0.16 -15.13
CA ASP A 248 7.30 0.35 -14.06
C ASP A 248 6.45 0.52 -12.78
N LEU A 249 7.04 0.15 -11.63
CA LEU A 249 6.52 0.43 -10.30
C LEU A 249 7.34 1.55 -9.68
N GLY A 250 6.67 2.58 -9.16
CA GLY A 250 7.30 3.63 -8.37
C GLY A 250 6.87 3.50 -6.91
N LEU A 251 7.81 3.27 -6.03
CA LEU A 251 7.55 3.17 -4.60
C LEU A 251 8.12 4.39 -3.88
N THR A 252 7.30 5.00 -3.05
CA THR A 252 7.73 6.00 -2.07
C THR A 252 7.62 5.34 -0.69
N ILE A 253 8.70 5.36 0.06
CA ILE A 253 8.81 4.70 1.36
C ILE A 253 9.30 5.67 2.43
N ASP A 254 8.91 5.45 3.67
CA ASP A 254 9.50 6.14 4.83
C ASP A 254 10.84 5.45 5.16
N GLU A 255 11.96 6.09 4.78
CA GLU A 255 13.29 5.50 4.92
C GLU A 255 13.75 5.30 6.38
N ARG A 256 13.09 5.95 7.34
CA ARG A 256 13.42 5.82 8.77
C ARG A 256 13.10 4.43 9.33
N LEU A 257 12.24 3.64 8.65
CA LEU A 257 11.70 2.39 9.19
C LEU A 257 12.62 1.19 9.02
N ALA A 258 13.47 1.21 8.01
CA ALA A 258 14.44 0.16 7.71
C ALA A 258 15.56 0.70 6.82
N ASP A 259 16.71 0.03 6.87
CA ASP A 259 17.85 0.37 6.03
C ASP A 259 17.67 -0.05 4.55
N GLY A 260 18.55 0.48 3.68
CA GLY A 260 18.51 0.19 2.24
C GLY A 260 18.70 -1.29 1.91
N TYR A 261 19.47 -2.04 2.71
CA TYR A 261 19.65 -3.48 2.51
C TYR A 261 18.34 -4.24 2.76
N TYR A 262 17.60 -3.87 3.80
CA TYR A 262 16.30 -4.46 4.08
C TYR A 262 15.30 -4.17 2.97
N TYR A 263 15.24 -2.93 2.49
CA TYR A 263 14.39 -2.55 1.35
C TYR A 263 14.80 -3.27 0.07
N SER A 264 16.11 -3.36 -0.23
CA SER A 264 16.61 -4.09 -1.40
C SER A 264 16.12 -5.55 -1.42
N LYS A 265 16.23 -6.25 -0.30
CA LYS A 265 15.69 -7.63 -0.19
C LYS A 265 14.17 -7.67 -0.34
N SER A 266 13.46 -6.69 0.19
CA SER A 266 12.00 -6.61 0.06
C SER A 266 11.57 -6.40 -1.39
N ILE A 267 12.28 -5.56 -2.13
CA ILE A 267 12.00 -5.34 -3.55
C ILE A 267 12.33 -6.57 -4.40
N ARG A 268 13.42 -7.29 -4.07
CA ARG A 268 13.72 -8.57 -4.75
C ARG A 268 12.61 -9.60 -4.52
N LEU A 269 12.08 -9.70 -3.32
CA LEU A 269 10.92 -10.55 -3.05
C LEU A 269 9.68 -10.13 -3.87
N LEU A 270 9.38 -8.82 -3.92
CA LEU A 270 8.27 -8.30 -4.72
C LEU A 270 8.42 -8.68 -6.20
N LYS A 271 9.61 -8.52 -6.76
CA LYS A 271 9.90 -8.90 -8.16
C LYS A 271 9.75 -10.40 -8.36
N TYR A 272 10.32 -11.21 -7.48
CA TYR A 272 10.22 -12.66 -7.52
C TYR A 272 8.74 -13.13 -7.54
N LEU A 273 7.90 -12.56 -6.68
CA LEU A 273 6.47 -12.87 -6.64
C LEU A 273 5.73 -12.51 -7.95
N LEU A 274 6.17 -11.48 -8.65
CA LEU A 274 5.61 -11.11 -9.95
C LEU A 274 6.20 -11.93 -11.11
N GLU A 275 7.41 -12.46 -10.96
CA GLU A 275 8.04 -13.40 -11.89
C GLU A 275 7.51 -14.84 -11.69
N HIS A 276 7.03 -15.17 -10.49
CA HIS A 276 6.46 -16.46 -10.10
C HIS A 276 5.07 -16.27 -9.48
N PRO A 277 4.07 -15.83 -10.28
CA PRO A 277 2.77 -15.43 -9.75
C PRO A 277 1.96 -16.58 -9.14
N GLU A 278 2.32 -17.86 -9.37
CA GLU A 278 1.78 -19.02 -8.67
C GLU A 278 2.06 -19.01 -7.16
N GLU A 279 3.11 -18.33 -6.72
CA GLU A 279 3.39 -18.13 -5.29
C GLU A 279 2.32 -17.26 -4.60
N LEU A 280 1.54 -16.51 -5.37
CA LEU A 280 0.43 -15.71 -4.84
C LEU A 280 -0.82 -16.54 -4.52
N GLU A 281 -0.90 -17.78 -5.01
CA GLU A 281 -1.98 -18.73 -4.69
C GLU A 281 -1.82 -19.30 -3.27
N LYS A 282 -0.62 -19.21 -2.71
CA LYS A 282 -0.30 -19.66 -1.35
C LYS A 282 -0.62 -18.57 -0.31
N PRO A 283 -0.90 -18.94 0.94
CA PRO A 283 -1.14 -17.97 2.01
C PRO A 283 -0.07 -16.88 2.11
N MET A 284 -0.47 -15.66 2.49
CA MET A 284 0.44 -14.51 2.63
C MET A 284 1.59 -14.77 3.61
N LYS A 285 1.33 -15.55 4.67
CA LYS A 285 2.31 -15.90 5.72
C LYS A 285 3.30 -16.98 5.30
N GLU A 286 3.05 -17.69 4.20
CA GLU A 286 3.92 -18.75 3.75
C GLU A 286 5.23 -18.17 3.21
N GLU A 287 6.34 -18.62 3.79
CA GLU A 287 7.68 -18.16 3.41
C GLU A 287 8.01 -18.54 1.96
N VAL A 288 8.72 -17.66 1.29
CA VAL A 288 9.15 -17.84 -0.10
C VAL A 288 10.67 -17.80 -0.16
N ILE A 289 11.25 -18.80 -0.78
CA ILE A 289 12.69 -18.86 -1.04
C ILE A 289 12.96 -18.16 -2.38
N TYR A 290 13.62 -17.00 -2.34
CA TYR A 290 13.86 -16.15 -3.52
C TYR A 290 15.33 -15.70 -3.67
N GLU A 291 16.22 -16.17 -2.78
CA GLU A 291 17.68 -15.92 -2.79
C GLU A 291 18.45 -17.24 -2.69
#